data_a3e98659e312c29a9e79623d332773b7
#
_entry.id   a3e98659e312c29a9e79623d332773b7
#
_cell.length_a   1.000
_cell.length_b   1.000
_cell.length_c   1.000
_cell.angle_alpha   90.00
_cell.angle_beta   90.00
_cell.angle_gamma   90.00
#
_symmetry.space_group_name_H-M   'P 1'
#
loop_
_entity.id
_entity.type
_entity.pdbx_description
1 polymer ?
#
loop_
_entity_poly.entity_id
_entity_poly.type
_entity_poly.pdbx_seq_one_letter_code
_entity_poly.pdbx_strand_id
1 'polypeptide(L)'
;MHTDDRSWITLRQDADTGIETIRAHFEGHAFDPHWHDSYLIGFTEQGVQQFSCRGALHKSTPGQIFLVEPGEIHDGDAPVDGGFTYSMLYLEPAWLARELRTLDDTPLACGEPGFDRTLTERPQLLSAIANAFHALEQCDLRIVRQTALDTLLLNLSGHLRWRQERQDDPRLPRVAIRAREYLHAHFDQDIGLDELAAVTGVSRFRLSRAFKAAFGLAPHAYLIQLRLARARYLLARGQAPAEVASILGFADQSHLGRWFRRAYGLTPAHYRTRCSNLPDD
;
A
#
# COMPACT_ATOMS: atom_id res chain seq x y z
N MET A 1 11.56 -12.61 19.02
CA MET A 1 11.69 -11.19 18.69
C MET A 1 10.50 -10.52 19.36
N HIS A 2 10.75 -9.78 20.48
CA HIS A 2 9.70 -9.12 21.22
C HIS A 2 9.12 -8.02 20.31
N THR A 3 7.84 -8.12 19.98
CA THR A 3 7.06 -6.96 19.56
C THR A 3 6.97 -6.08 20.79
N ASP A 4 7.60 -4.90 20.75
CA ASP A 4 7.54 -3.94 21.82
C ASP A 4 6.06 -3.63 22.07
N ASP A 5 5.62 -3.73 23.34
CA ASP A 5 4.22 -3.65 23.78
C ASP A 5 3.61 -2.24 23.60
N ARG A 6 4.34 -1.33 22.95
CA ARG A 6 3.99 0.08 22.73
C ARG A 6 3.52 0.40 21.31
N SER A 7 3.79 -0.46 20.32
CA SER A 7 3.29 -0.25 18.95
C SER A 7 1.82 -0.66 18.84
N TRP A 8 1.01 0.17 18.20
CA TRP A 8 -0.41 -0.10 18.00
C TRP A 8 -0.87 0.36 16.63
N ILE A 9 -1.92 -0.26 16.09
CA ILE A 9 -2.56 0.08 14.83
C ILE A 9 -4.07 0.06 15.01
N THR A 10 -4.72 1.14 14.59
CA THR A 10 -6.16 1.22 14.40
C THR A 10 -6.45 1.26 12.91
N LEU A 11 -7.35 0.40 12.44
CA LEU A 11 -7.79 0.34 11.05
C LEU A 11 -9.30 0.34 11.00
N ARG A 12 -9.86 1.09 10.04
CA ARG A 12 -11.28 1.10 9.72
C ARG A 12 -11.47 1.20 8.21
N GLN A 13 -12.56 0.62 7.70
CA GLN A 13 -12.96 0.78 6.31
C GLN A 13 -14.33 1.46 6.25
N ASP A 14 -14.45 2.48 5.41
CA ASP A 14 -15.72 3.13 5.12
C ASP A 14 -16.57 2.25 4.19
N ALA A 15 -17.79 1.93 4.60
CA ALA A 15 -18.66 1.00 3.87
C ALA A 15 -19.16 1.57 2.52
N ASP A 16 -19.24 2.90 2.38
CA ASP A 16 -19.77 3.54 1.15
C ASP A 16 -18.69 3.65 0.06
N THR A 17 -17.44 3.90 0.45
CA THR A 17 -16.33 4.19 -0.49
C THR A 17 -15.29 3.09 -0.56
N GLY A 18 -15.22 2.20 0.43
CA GLY A 18 -14.15 1.21 0.58
C GLY A 18 -12.81 1.80 1.04
N ILE A 19 -12.76 3.11 1.32
CA ILE A 19 -11.53 3.76 1.79
C ILE A 19 -11.17 3.24 3.18
N GLU A 20 -9.90 2.82 3.34
CA GLU A 20 -9.38 2.44 4.65
C GLU A 20 -8.69 3.63 5.31
N THR A 21 -8.97 3.82 6.59
CA THR A 21 -8.24 4.74 7.47
C THR A 21 -7.33 3.94 8.37
N ILE A 22 -6.07 4.34 8.46
CA ILE A 22 -5.11 3.75 9.41
C ILE A 22 -4.53 4.87 10.27
N ARG A 23 -4.59 4.68 11.58
CA ARG A 23 -3.81 5.43 12.55
C ARG A 23 -2.94 4.47 13.31
N ALA A 24 -1.64 4.72 13.35
CA ALA A 24 -0.70 3.79 13.96
C ALA A 24 0.44 4.50 14.68
N HIS A 25 0.98 3.82 15.68
CA HIS A 25 2.20 4.20 16.37
C HIS A 25 3.21 3.06 16.32
N PHE A 26 4.46 3.37 16.01
CA PHE A 26 5.56 2.41 16.00
C PHE A 26 6.77 2.93 16.74
N GLU A 27 7.40 2.04 17.53
CA GLU A 27 8.72 2.23 18.10
C GLU A 27 9.71 1.27 17.39
N GLY A 28 10.87 1.79 16.95
CA GLY A 28 11.88 1.01 16.25
C GLY A 28 11.49 0.65 14.81
N HIS A 29 11.69 -0.62 14.43
CA HIS A 29 11.37 -1.09 13.08
C HIS A 29 9.86 -1.27 12.90
N ALA A 30 9.28 -0.56 11.92
CA ALA A 30 7.86 -0.63 11.63
C ALA A 30 7.53 -1.63 10.53
N PHE A 31 8.15 -1.51 9.36
CA PHE A 31 7.82 -2.31 8.18
C PHE A 31 9.04 -2.69 7.36
N ASP A 32 9.11 -3.97 6.95
CA ASP A 32 10.02 -4.43 5.90
C ASP A 32 9.64 -3.81 4.53
N PRO A 33 10.56 -3.76 3.55
CA PRO A 33 10.25 -3.29 2.20
C PRO A 33 9.06 -4.03 1.59
N HIS A 34 8.01 -3.28 1.26
CA HIS A 34 6.76 -3.79 0.68
C HIS A 34 6.12 -2.74 -0.23
N TRP A 35 5.02 -3.08 -0.89
CA TRP A 35 4.19 -2.17 -1.69
C TRP A 35 2.70 -2.43 -1.47
N HIS A 36 1.86 -1.48 -1.85
CA HIS A 36 0.41 -1.58 -1.83
C HIS A 36 -0.16 -1.39 -3.24
N ASP A 37 -1.37 -1.87 -3.44
CA ASP A 37 -2.17 -1.67 -4.66
C ASP A 37 -3.04 -0.39 -4.62
N SER A 38 -2.91 0.38 -3.54
CA SER A 38 -3.66 1.61 -3.26
C SER A 38 -2.71 2.81 -3.21
N TYR A 39 -3.25 4.01 -3.45
CA TYR A 39 -2.58 5.25 -3.08
C TYR A 39 -2.58 5.40 -1.57
N LEU A 40 -1.44 5.72 -0.99
CA LEU A 40 -1.30 6.05 0.42
C LEU A 40 -1.14 7.56 0.57
N ILE A 41 -2.06 8.17 1.29
CA ILE A 41 -2.07 9.60 1.54
C ILE A 41 -2.16 9.80 3.04
N GLY A 42 -1.08 10.25 3.65
CA GLY A 42 -1.03 10.38 5.10
C GLY A 42 -0.14 11.51 5.59
N PHE A 43 -0.14 11.68 6.89
CA PHE A 43 0.70 12.67 7.56
C PHE A 43 1.23 12.14 8.89
N THR A 44 2.41 12.62 9.27
CA THR A 44 2.99 12.35 10.58
C THR A 44 2.34 13.25 11.63
N GLU A 45 1.81 12.65 12.70
CA GLU A 45 1.21 13.37 13.84
C GLU A 45 2.25 13.71 14.91
N GLN A 46 3.09 12.72 15.24
CA GLN A 46 4.10 12.83 16.31
C GLN A 46 5.36 12.06 15.94
N GLY A 47 6.49 12.48 16.50
CA GLY A 47 7.77 11.81 16.33
C GLY A 47 8.39 12.01 14.95
N VAL A 48 9.28 11.11 14.57
CA VAL A 48 9.95 11.12 13.27
C VAL A 48 9.81 9.75 12.61
N GLN A 49 9.15 9.74 11.46
CA GLN A 49 9.09 8.57 10.60
C GLN A 49 10.22 8.64 9.57
N GLN A 50 10.99 7.58 9.43
CA GLN A 50 11.97 7.43 8.36
C GLN A 50 11.55 6.29 7.43
N PHE A 51 11.57 6.52 6.13
CA PHE A 51 11.19 5.50 5.15
C PHE A 51 11.93 5.71 3.82
N SER A 52 12.24 4.62 3.14
CA SER A 52 12.77 4.62 1.78
C SER A 52 11.61 4.55 0.79
N CYS A 53 11.58 5.41 -0.21
CA CYS A 53 10.62 5.36 -1.31
C CYS A 53 11.23 5.99 -2.55
N ARG A 54 10.96 5.46 -3.75
CA ARG A 54 11.49 5.95 -5.03
C ARG A 54 13.02 6.08 -5.05
N GLY A 55 13.73 5.19 -4.34
CA GLY A 55 15.19 5.18 -4.25
C GLY A 55 15.80 6.29 -3.39
N ALA A 56 15.00 7.03 -2.64
CA ALA A 56 15.42 8.07 -1.72
C ALA A 56 14.98 7.75 -0.29
N LEU A 57 15.79 8.17 0.68
CA LEU A 57 15.46 8.09 2.09
C LEU A 57 14.74 9.39 2.51
N HIS A 58 13.55 9.25 3.06
CA HIS A 58 12.72 10.36 3.52
C HIS A 58 12.65 10.36 5.06
N LYS A 59 12.56 11.55 5.64
CA LYS A 59 12.24 11.75 7.06
C LYS A 59 11.01 12.63 7.13
N SER A 60 9.95 12.11 7.71
CA SER A 60 8.70 12.83 7.91
C SER A 60 8.55 13.19 9.38
N THR A 61 8.26 14.46 9.64
CA THR A 61 8.05 15.05 10.96
C THR A 61 6.60 15.54 11.10
N PRO A 62 6.13 15.92 12.29
CA PRO A 62 4.76 16.36 12.49
C PRO A 62 4.32 17.45 11.49
N GLY A 63 3.18 17.24 10.86
CA GLY A 63 2.61 18.13 9.84
C GLY A 63 3.09 17.87 8.41
N GLN A 64 4.10 17.03 8.21
CA GLN A 64 4.51 16.62 6.86
C GLN A 64 3.58 15.53 6.32
N ILE A 65 3.28 15.66 5.02
CA ILE A 65 2.40 14.77 4.27
C ILE A 65 3.28 13.83 3.44
N PHE A 66 3.01 12.53 3.52
CA PHE A 66 3.61 11.53 2.63
C PHE A 66 2.59 11.00 1.64
N LEU A 67 3.04 10.83 0.39
CA LEU A 67 2.24 10.44 -0.76
C LEU A 67 2.97 9.28 -1.46
N VAL A 68 2.36 8.08 -1.47
CA VAL A 68 2.92 6.88 -2.08
C VAL A 68 1.94 6.33 -3.11
N GLU A 69 2.44 6.00 -4.30
CA GLU A 69 1.64 5.47 -5.39
C GLU A 69 1.52 3.94 -5.32
N PRO A 70 0.49 3.36 -5.94
CA PRO A 70 0.37 1.92 -6.07
C PRO A 70 1.64 1.29 -6.67
N GLY A 71 2.10 0.18 -6.09
CA GLY A 71 3.28 -0.54 -6.55
C GLY A 71 4.63 0.09 -6.17
N GLU A 72 4.66 1.23 -5.46
CA GLU A 72 5.90 1.81 -4.98
C GLU A 72 6.40 1.09 -3.74
N ILE A 73 7.63 0.55 -3.84
CA ILE A 73 8.27 -0.12 -2.71
C ILE A 73 8.71 0.92 -1.69
N HIS A 74 8.30 0.70 -0.46
CA HIS A 74 8.68 1.51 0.69
C HIS A 74 8.83 0.64 1.94
N ASP A 75 9.56 1.14 2.92
CA ASP A 75 9.76 0.58 4.25
C ASP A 75 9.37 1.60 5.33
N GLY A 76 9.64 1.32 6.59
CA GLY A 76 9.36 2.28 7.66
C GLY A 76 10.09 1.95 8.96
N ASP A 77 10.72 2.97 9.54
CA ASP A 77 11.44 2.89 10.81
C ASP A 77 11.22 4.14 11.66
N ALA A 78 11.35 3.99 12.99
CA ALA A 78 11.47 5.08 13.93
C ALA A 78 12.96 5.33 14.21
N PRO A 79 13.58 6.39 13.68
CA PRO A 79 15.02 6.64 13.85
C PRO A 79 15.36 7.22 15.23
N VAL A 80 14.36 7.58 16.03
CA VAL A 80 14.51 8.20 17.35
C VAL A 80 13.67 7.47 18.39
N ASP A 81 14.08 7.56 19.66
CA ASP A 81 13.32 7.02 20.79
C ASP A 81 11.94 7.69 20.89
N GLY A 82 10.94 6.92 21.36
CA GLY A 82 9.57 7.38 21.47
C GLY A 82 8.75 7.22 20.19
N GLY A 83 9.35 6.68 19.12
CA GLY A 83 8.63 6.27 17.93
C GLY A 83 8.03 7.40 17.10
N PHE A 84 7.04 7.04 16.28
CA PHE A 84 6.24 7.98 15.50
C PHE A 84 4.79 7.54 15.43
N THR A 85 3.89 8.53 15.32
CA THR A 85 2.46 8.31 15.06
C THR A 85 2.10 8.95 13.73
N TYR A 86 1.32 8.25 12.93
CA TYR A 86 0.79 8.76 11.66
C TYR A 86 -0.68 8.41 11.46
N SER A 87 -1.34 9.20 10.64
CA SER A 87 -2.66 8.92 10.09
C SER A 87 -2.60 8.84 8.58
N MET A 88 -3.32 7.88 7.98
CA MET A 88 -3.23 7.58 6.55
C MET A 88 -4.54 7.07 5.99
N LEU A 89 -4.81 7.43 4.72
CA LEU A 89 -5.90 6.95 3.88
C LEU A 89 -5.33 6.02 2.81
N TYR A 90 -5.99 4.88 2.61
CA TYR A 90 -5.78 4.01 1.45
C TYR A 90 -6.89 4.27 0.43
N LEU A 91 -6.52 4.80 -0.73
CA LEU A 91 -7.45 5.08 -1.81
C LEU A 91 -7.25 4.09 -2.96
N GLU A 92 -8.30 3.36 -3.31
CA GLU A 92 -8.27 2.46 -4.46
C GLU A 92 -8.06 3.26 -5.77
N PRO A 93 -7.18 2.83 -6.69
CA PRO A 93 -6.90 3.54 -7.94
C PRO A 93 -8.15 3.82 -8.78
N ALA A 94 -9.04 2.83 -8.89
CA ALA A 94 -10.28 2.97 -9.64
C ALA A 94 -11.22 4.02 -9.01
N TRP A 95 -11.31 4.05 -7.69
CA TRP A 95 -12.07 5.06 -6.96
C TRP A 95 -11.49 6.45 -7.20
N LEU A 96 -10.18 6.64 -6.96
CA LEU A 96 -9.51 7.94 -7.12
C LEU A 96 -9.64 8.46 -8.56
N ALA A 97 -9.39 7.62 -9.54
CA ALA A 97 -9.51 8.00 -10.95
C ALA A 97 -10.96 8.37 -11.34
N ARG A 98 -11.95 7.67 -10.82
CA ARG A 98 -13.37 7.98 -11.04
C ARG A 98 -13.74 9.33 -10.45
N GLU A 99 -13.42 9.56 -9.18
CA GLU A 99 -13.79 10.81 -8.49
C GLU A 99 -13.07 12.04 -9.08
N LEU A 100 -11.79 11.93 -9.39
CA LEU A 100 -11.06 13.00 -10.06
C LEU A 100 -11.67 13.39 -11.42
N ARG A 101 -12.27 12.42 -12.13
CA ARG A 101 -12.99 12.68 -13.39
C ARG A 101 -14.24 13.51 -13.19
N THR A 102 -14.85 13.50 -12.03
CA THR A 102 -16.06 14.29 -11.76
C THR A 102 -15.74 15.74 -11.39
N LEU A 103 -14.48 16.05 -11.03
CA LEU A 103 -14.07 17.40 -10.63
C LEU A 103 -13.85 18.35 -11.82
N ASP A 104 -13.52 17.81 -12.98
CA ASP A 104 -13.18 18.61 -14.17
C ASP A 104 -14.08 18.19 -15.34
N ASP A 105 -14.85 19.14 -15.89
CA ASP A 105 -15.60 18.97 -17.15
C ASP A 105 -14.68 18.86 -18.38
N THR A 106 -13.36 18.90 -18.18
CA THR A 106 -12.36 18.80 -19.26
C THR A 106 -12.19 17.33 -19.66
N PRO A 107 -12.12 17.02 -20.98
CA PRO A 107 -11.80 15.64 -21.43
C PRO A 107 -10.44 15.26 -20.87
N LEU A 108 -10.45 14.36 -19.91
CA LEU A 108 -9.27 13.98 -19.15
C LEU A 108 -8.23 13.31 -20.02
N ALA A 109 -6.98 13.65 -19.77
CA ALA A 109 -5.84 12.88 -20.21
C ALA A 109 -6.05 11.40 -19.86
N CYS A 110 -5.96 10.53 -20.85
CA CYS A 110 -5.89 9.09 -20.62
C CYS A 110 -4.66 8.81 -19.74
N GLY A 111 -4.83 8.16 -18.59
CA GLY A 111 -3.73 7.77 -17.74
C GLY A 111 -4.11 7.58 -16.28
N GLU A 112 -3.10 7.25 -15.49
CA GLU A 112 -3.21 7.12 -14.04
C GLU A 112 -2.72 8.40 -13.34
N PRO A 113 -3.37 8.84 -12.25
CA PRO A 113 -2.86 9.95 -11.47
C PRO A 113 -1.56 9.55 -10.75
N GLY A 114 -0.54 10.37 -10.82
CA GLY A 114 0.72 10.16 -10.12
C GLY A 114 1.10 11.38 -9.28
N PHE A 115 1.83 11.17 -8.19
CA PHE A 115 2.29 12.26 -7.32
C PHE A 115 3.61 12.85 -7.79
N ASP A 116 3.70 14.18 -7.75
CA ASP A 116 4.93 14.90 -8.08
C ASP A 116 6.04 14.64 -7.06
N ARG A 117 5.68 14.45 -5.80
CA ARG A 117 6.59 14.31 -4.66
C ARG A 117 6.08 13.25 -3.69
N THR A 118 7.01 12.55 -3.05
CA THR A 118 6.71 11.59 -1.98
C THR A 118 6.44 12.29 -0.64
N LEU A 119 7.09 13.42 -0.38
CA LEU A 119 6.96 14.20 0.85
C LEU A 119 6.67 15.67 0.53
N THR A 120 5.73 16.28 1.25
CA THR A 120 5.34 17.69 1.04
C THR A 120 4.83 18.34 2.33
N GLU A 121 4.90 19.69 2.37
CA GLU A 121 4.37 20.53 3.44
C GLU A 121 3.39 21.54 2.83
N ARG A 122 2.10 21.25 2.89
CA ARG A 122 1.04 22.11 2.36
C ARG A 122 -0.10 22.16 3.37
N PRO A 123 -0.26 23.26 4.13
CA PRO A 123 -1.26 23.34 5.21
C PRO A 123 -2.69 23.05 4.76
N GLN A 124 -3.08 23.50 3.57
CA GLN A 124 -4.43 23.28 3.02
C GLN A 124 -4.67 21.80 2.72
N LEU A 125 -3.68 21.12 2.11
CA LEU A 125 -3.76 19.68 1.83
C LEU A 125 -3.73 18.88 3.13
N LEU A 126 -2.88 19.25 4.10
CA LEU A 126 -2.83 18.62 5.42
C LEU A 126 -4.20 18.69 6.12
N SER A 127 -4.81 19.88 6.15
CA SER A 127 -6.14 20.05 6.74
C SER A 127 -7.21 19.23 6.02
N ALA A 128 -7.14 19.16 4.69
CA ALA A 128 -8.09 18.38 3.91
C ALA A 128 -7.94 16.86 4.17
N ILE A 129 -6.69 16.34 4.26
CA ILE A 129 -6.41 14.94 4.60
C ILE A 129 -6.91 14.63 6.02
N ALA A 130 -6.58 15.48 7.01
CA ALA A 130 -6.98 15.28 8.39
C ALA A 130 -8.52 15.29 8.54
N ASN A 131 -9.21 16.23 7.90
CA ASN A 131 -10.68 16.31 7.94
C ASN A 131 -11.32 15.08 7.29
N ALA A 132 -10.83 14.62 6.13
CA ALA A 132 -11.34 13.42 5.48
C ALA A 132 -11.09 12.17 6.35
N PHE A 133 -9.87 12.05 6.93
CA PHE A 133 -9.53 10.98 7.85
C PHE A 133 -10.49 10.94 9.05
N HIS A 134 -10.69 12.05 9.74
CA HIS A 134 -11.56 12.10 10.91
C HIS A 134 -13.03 11.83 10.59
N ALA A 135 -13.55 12.38 9.49
CA ALA A 135 -14.93 12.15 9.08
C ALA A 135 -15.19 10.67 8.77
N LEU A 136 -14.23 9.97 8.17
CA LEU A 136 -14.31 8.53 7.89
C LEU A 136 -14.10 7.69 9.16
N GLU A 137 -13.13 8.04 10.00
CA GLU A 137 -12.83 7.30 11.23
C GLU A 137 -14.00 7.37 12.23
N GLN A 138 -14.64 8.53 12.37
CA GLN A 138 -15.75 8.73 13.30
C GLN A 138 -17.10 8.30 12.74
N CYS A 139 -17.17 7.81 11.51
CA CYS A 139 -18.41 7.48 10.80
C CYS A 139 -19.42 8.62 10.82
N ASP A 140 -18.96 9.82 10.56
CA ASP A 140 -19.80 11.00 10.45
C ASP A 140 -20.94 10.81 9.42
N LEU A 141 -21.93 11.69 9.44
CA LEU A 141 -23.01 11.68 8.47
C LEU A 141 -22.44 11.59 7.05
N ARG A 142 -23.11 10.85 6.18
CA ARG A 142 -22.67 10.61 4.79
C ARG A 142 -22.30 11.90 4.05
N ILE A 143 -23.12 12.95 4.22
CA ILE A 143 -22.86 14.25 3.59
C ILE A 143 -21.57 14.89 4.10
N VAL A 144 -21.23 14.74 5.39
CA VAL A 144 -19.98 15.26 5.99
C VAL A 144 -18.79 14.52 5.39
N ARG A 145 -18.84 13.18 5.33
CA ARG A 145 -17.79 12.35 4.72
C ARG A 145 -17.59 12.70 3.25
N GLN A 146 -18.66 12.83 2.47
CA GLN A 146 -18.60 13.23 1.07
C GLN A 146 -17.97 14.61 0.89
N THR A 147 -18.42 15.62 1.64
CA THR A 147 -17.86 16.97 1.56
C THR A 147 -16.37 17.00 1.93
N ALA A 148 -15.96 16.23 2.93
CA ALA A 148 -14.55 16.13 3.33
C ALA A 148 -13.70 15.45 2.23
N LEU A 149 -14.21 14.41 1.59
CA LEU A 149 -13.56 13.75 0.46
C LEU A 149 -13.47 14.64 -0.77
N ASP A 150 -14.53 15.38 -1.13
CA ASP A 150 -14.50 16.35 -2.22
C ASP A 150 -13.45 17.45 -1.97
N THR A 151 -13.38 17.93 -0.74
CA THR A 151 -12.35 18.90 -0.32
C THR A 151 -10.94 18.32 -0.43
N LEU A 152 -10.75 17.06 -0.04
CA LEU A 152 -9.47 16.36 -0.20
C LEU A 152 -9.09 16.26 -1.68
N LEU A 153 -9.99 15.82 -2.54
CA LEU A 153 -9.75 15.65 -3.97
C LEU A 153 -9.40 16.96 -4.66
N LEU A 154 -10.11 18.04 -4.34
CA LEU A 154 -9.82 19.39 -4.85
C LEU A 154 -8.42 19.87 -4.47
N ASN A 155 -8.00 19.66 -3.22
CA ASN A 155 -6.64 20.02 -2.78
C ASN A 155 -5.57 19.08 -3.36
N LEU A 156 -5.89 17.79 -3.53
CA LEU A 156 -4.98 16.80 -4.07
C LEU A 156 -4.70 17.01 -5.56
N SER A 157 -5.69 17.48 -6.33
CA SER A 157 -5.58 17.67 -7.78
C SER A 157 -4.39 18.54 -8.17
N GLY A 158 -4.05 19.55 -7.37
CA GLY A 158 -2.87 20.40 -7.56
C GLY A 158 -1.51 19.72 -7.33
N HIS A 159 -1.51 18.49 -6.83
CA HIS A 159 -0.32 17.66 -6.56
C HIS A 159 -0.23 16.44 -7.45
N LEU A 160 -1.18 16.28 -8.37
CA LEU A 160 -1.26 15.16 -9.29
C LEU A 160 -0.77 15.55 -10.68
N ARG A 161 -0.12 14.60 -11.33
CA ARG A 161 0.14 14.62 -12.77
C ARG A 161 -0.44 13.37 -13.38
N TRP A 162 -1.21 13.53 -14.45
CA TRP A 162 -1.68 12.41 -15.24
C TRP A 162 -0.50 11.83 -16.02
N ARG A 163 -0.23 10.56 -15.78
CA ARG A 163 0.78 9.78 -16.51
C ARG A 163 0.05 8.83 -17.45
N GLN A 164 0.51 8.71 -18.68
CA GLN A 164 0.06 7.60 -19.52
C GLN A 164 0.32 6.29 -18.78
N GLU A 165 -0.60 5.32 -18.92
CA GLU A 165 -0.43 3.98 -18.33
C GLU A 165 1.04 3.59 -18.34
N ARG A 166 1.55 3.12 -17.22
CA ARG A 166 2.94 2.63 -17.11
C ARG A 166 3.16 1.55 -18.16
N GLN A 167 3.51 1.97 -19.37
CA GLN A 167 4.20 1.06 -20.26
C GLN A 167 5.51 0.70 -19.56
N ASP A 168 5.81 -0.59 -19.50
CA ASP A 168 7.08 -1.05 -18.96
C ASP A 168 8.19 -0.15 -19.48
N ASP A 169 8.99 0.41 -18.57
CA ASP A 169 10.15 1.21 -18.97
C ASP A 169 10.95 0.42 -20.01
N PRO A 170 11.11 0.92 -21.25
CA PRO A 170 11.84 0.22 -22.31
C PRO A 170 13.28 -0.15 -21.91
N ARG A 171 13.79 0.48 -20.84
CA ARG A 171 15.10 0.20 -20.25
C ARG A 171 15.09 -1.01 -19.32
N LEU A 172 13.91 -1.50 -18.89
CA LEU A 172 13.85 -2.68 -18.04
C LEU A 172 14.33 -3.92 -18.82
N PRO A 173 15.18 -4.76 -18.23
CA PRO A 173 15.62 -5.99 -18.85
C PRO A 173 14.42 -6.89 -19.18
N ARG A 174 14.30 -7.35 -20.44
CA ARG A 174 13.24 -8.27 -20.88
C ARG A 174 13.11 -9.52 -20.00
N VAL A 175 14.24 -9.96 -19.45
CA VAL A 175 14.29 -11.07 -18.46
C VAL A 175 13.45 -10.76 -17.22
N ALA A 176 13.58 -9.54 -16.69
CA ALA A 176 12.86 -9.13 -15.48
C ALA A 176 11.36 -8.99 -15.76
N ILE A 177 10.99 -8.39 -16.88
CA ILE A 177 9.59 -8.23 -17.33
C ILE A 177 8.94 -9.62 -17.48
N ARG A 178 9.58 -10.53 -18.22
CA ARG A 178 9.07 -11.89 -18.44
C ARG A 178 8.92 -12.69 -17.16
N ALA A 179 9.86 -12.53 -16.22
CA ALA A 179 9.75 -13.16 -14.91
C ALA A 179 8.56 -12.60 -14.10
N ARG A 180 8.35 -11.29 -14.12
CA ARG A 180 7.20 -10.65 -13.47
C ARG A 180 5.88 -11.11 -14.07
N GLU A 181 5.75 -11.14 -15.38
CA GLU A 181 4.56 -11.65 -16.06
C GLU A 181 4.25 -13.10 -15.66
N TYR A 182 5.28 -13.95 -15.58
CA TYR A 182 5.13 -15.32 -15.14
C TYR A 182 4.64 -15.41 -13.70
N LEU A 183 5.23 -14.62 -12.77
CA LEU A 183 4.79 -14.56 -11.38
C LEU A 183 3.34 -14.07 -11.26
N HIS A 184 2.91 -13.10 -12.06
CA HIS A 184 1.53 -12.63 -12.08
C HIS A 184 0.54 -13.67 -12.62
N ALA A 185 0.94 -14.47 -13.61
CA ALA A 185 0.10 -15.51 -14.21
C ALA A 185 -0.05 -16.75 -13.32
N HIS A 186 0.93 -17.01 -12.44
CA HIS A 186 1.00 -18.25 -11.65
C HIS A 186 1.18 -17.98 -10.14
N PHE A 187 0.71 -16.83 -9.67
CA PHE A 187 0.97 -16.37 -8.29
C PHE A 187 0.48 -17.34 -7.19
N ASP A 188 -0.50 -18.17 -7.49
CA ASP A 188 -1.12 -19.16 -6.60
C ASP A 188 -0.37 -20.51 -6.55
N GLN A 189 0.64 -20.66 -7.41
CA GLN A 189 1.41 -21.90 -7.53
C GLN A 189 2.73 -21.85 -6.75
N ASP A 190 3.27 -23.02 -6.40
CA ASP A 190 4.58 -23.14 -5.77
C ASP A 190 5.70 -23.00 -6.84
N ILE A 191 6.04 -21.76 -7.16
CA ILE A 191 7.01 -21.43 -8.19
C ILE A 191 8.44 -21.48 -7.64
N GLY A 192 9.25 -22.38 -8.23
CA GLY A 192 10.67 -22.47 -7.94
C GLY A 192 11.52 -21.45 -8.72
N LEU A 193 12.65 -21.04 -8.14
CA LEU A 193 13.58 -20.13 -8.80
C LEU A 193 14.21 -20.74 -10.06
N ASP A 194 14.40 -22.05 -10.10
CA ASP A 194 14.94 -22.77 -11.27
C ASP A 194 13.90 -22.82 -12.41
N GLU A 195 12.63 -22.97 -12.09
CA GLU A 195 11.53 -22.88 -13.05
C GLU A 195 11.46 -21.48 -13.68
N LEU A 196 11.51 -20.44 -12.84
CA LEU A 196 11.50 -19.05 -13.31
C LEU A 196 12.73 -18.73 -14.18
N ALA A 197 13.90 -19.30 -13.84
CA ALA A 197 15.12 -19.20 -14.64
C ALA A 197 14.97 -19.90 -16.00
N ALA A 198 14.37 -21.08 -16.03
CA ALA A 198 14.09 -21.82 -17.26
C ALA A 198 13.15 -21.02 -18.20
N VAL A 199 12.06 -20.45 -17.66
CA VAL A 199 11.12 -19.59 -18.42
C VAL A 199 11.80 -18.39 -19.04
N THR A 200 12.76 -17.80 -18.33
CA THR A 200 13.45 -16.58 -18.81
C THR A 200 14.69 -16.84 -19.64
N GLY A 201 15.17 -18.11 -19.69
CA GLY A 201 16.35 -18.52 -20.48
C GLY A 201 17.68 -18.02 -19.92
N VAL A 202 17.77 -17.72 -18.63
CA VAL A 202 19.00 -17.28 -17.95
C VAL A 202 19.23 -18.04 -16.64
N SER A 203 20.46 -18.01 -16.11
CA SER A 203 20.74 -18.60 -14.81
C SER A 203 19.98 -17.88 -13.69
N ARG A 204 19.62 -18.61 -12.62
CA ARG A 204 18.91 -18.07 -11.45
C ARG A 204 19.63 -16.87 -10.80
N PHE A 205 20.96 -16.85 -10.81
CA PHE A 205 21.75 -15.74 -10.28
C PHE A 205 21.61 -14.46 -11.13
N ARG A 206 21.62 -14.61 -12.47
CA ARG A 206 21.42 -13.49 -13.39
C ARG A 206 19.99 -12.98 -13.31
N LEU A 207 19.02 -13.89 -13.26
CA LEU A 207 17.61 -13.57 -13.06
C LEU A 207 17.40 -12.76 -11.78
N SER A 208 17.84 -13.27 -10.64
CA SER A 208 17.63 -12.61 -9.31
C SER A 208 18.23 -11.20 -9.27
N ARG A 209 19.43 -11.01 -9.85
CA ARG A 209 20.05 -9.69 -9.93
C ARG A 209 19.29 -8.74 -10.84
N ALA A 210 18.91 -9.20 -12.05
CA ALA A 210 18.17 -8.38 -13.00
C ALA A 210 16.79 -8.00 -12.46
N PHE A 211 16.10 -8.96 -11.82
CA PHE A 211 14.78 -8.75 -11.24
C PHE A 211 14.82 -7.75 -10.08
N LYS A 212 15.79 -7.93 -9.14
CA LYS A 212 15.97 -7.01 -8.02
C LYS A 212 16.35 -5.61 -8.48
N ALA A 213 17.20 -5.49 -9.50
CA ALA A 213 17.58 -4.19 -10.07
C ALA A 213 16.39 -3.49 -10.75
N ALA A 214 15.49 -4.27 -11.39
CA ALA A 214 14.32 -3.76 -12.07
C ALA A 214 13.16 -3.37 -11.15
N PHE A 215 12.91 -4.20 -10.13
CA PHE A 215 11.71 -4.10 -9.29
C PHE A 215 12.01 -3.89 -7.79
N GLY A 216 13.25 -3.70 -7.39
CA GLY A 216 13.64 -3.42 -6.01
C GLY A 216 13.60 -4.62 -5.05
N LEU A 217 12.86 -5.68 -5.38
CA LEU A 217 12.69 -6.90 -4.58
C LEU A 217 13.24 -8.13 -5.31
N ALA A 218 13.70 -9.12 -4.54
CA ALA A 218 13.98 -10.46 -5.09
C ALA A 218 12.68 -11.13 -5.57
N PRO A 219 12.73 -12.07 -6.56
CA PRO A 219 11.53 -12.69 -7.12
C PRO A 219 10.57 -13.28 -6.08
N HIS A 220 11.08 -14.00 -5.05
CA HIS A 220 10.24 -14.59 -4.03
C HIS A 220 9.56 -13.52 -3.15
N ALA A 221 10.29 -12.45 -2.78
CA ALA A 221 9.73 -11.37 -1.99
C ALA A 221 8.64 -10.63 -2.78
N TYR A 222 8.85 -10.43 -4.09
CA TYR A 222 7.84 -9.87 -4.99
C TYR A 222 6.59 -10.76 -5.06
N LEU A 223 6.74 -12.07 -5.20
CA LEU A 223 5.62 -13.02 -5.20
C LEU A 223 4.83 -12.95 -3.89
N ILE A 224 5.52 -12.88 -2.75
CA ILE A 224 4.86 -12.72 -1.44
C ILE A 224 4.05 -11.42 -1.40
N GLN A 225 4.59 -10.29 -1.85
CA GLN A 225 3.86 -9.02 -1.89
C GLN A 225 2.63 -9.09 -2.82
N LEU A 226 2.77 -9.73 -3.98
CA LEU A 226 1.65 -9.95 -4.91
C LEU A 226 0.51 -10.76 -4.27
N ARG A 227 0.86 -11.82 -3.53
CA ARG A 227 -0.10 -12.62 -2.76
C ARG A 227 -0.74 -11.84 -1.62
N LEU A 228 0.04 -11.01 -0.92
CA LEU A 228 -0.45 -10.20 0.21
C LEU A 228 -1.42 -9.12 -0.25
N ALA A 229 -1.19 -8.46 -1.38
CA ALA A 229 -2.13 -7.50 -1.96
C ALA A 229 -3.48 -8.16 -2.25
N ARG A 230 -3.46 -9.36 -2.86
CA ARG A 230 -4.68 -10.15 -3.10
C ARG A 230 -5.33 -10.66 -1.81
N ALA A 231 -4.52 -11.01 -0.80
CA ALA A 231 -5.04 -11.42 0.50
C ALA A 231 -5.86 -10.30 1.16
N ARG A 232 -5.39 -9.05 1.11
CA ARG A 232 -6.17 -7.90 1.61
C ARG A 232 -7.54 -7.84 0.96
N TYR A 233 -7.59 -7.91 -0.36
CA TYR A 233 -8.87 -7.87 -1.10
C TYR A 233 -9.83 -8.99 -0.68
N LEU A 234 -9.34 -10.23 -0.56
CA LEU A 234 -10.18 -11.38 -0.17
C LEU A 234 -10.64 -11.29 1.30
N LEU A 235 -9.74 -10.89 2.20
CA LEU A 235 -10.05 -10.71 3.62
C LEU A 235 -11.06 -9.57 3.85
N ALA A 236 -10.93 -8.44 3.15
CA ALA A 236 -11.88 -7.34 3.23
C ALA A 236 -13.29 -7.75 2.78
N ARG A 237 -13.40 -8.77 1.92
CA ARG A 237 -14.67 -9.39 1.49
C ARG A 237 -15.17 -10.47 2.44
N GLY A 238 -14.54 -10.63 3.60
CA GLY A 238 -14.97 -11.57 4.64
C GLY A 238 -14.47 -13.00 4.51
N GLN A 239 -13.62 -13.33 3.52
CA GLN A 239 -13.10 -14.69 3.38
C GLN A 239 -12.21 -15.09 4.57
N ALA A 240 -12.31 -16.35 4.98
CA ALA A 240 -11.55 -16.86 6.12
C ALA A 240 -10.04 -16.91 5.82
N PRO A 241 -9.17 -16.55 6.79
CA PRO A 241 -7.72 -16.53 6.57
C PRO A 241 -7.13 -17.87 6.11
N ALA A 242 -7.69 -19.02 6.55
CA ALA A 242 -7.25 -20.33 6.11
C ALA A 242 -7.58 -20.58 4.63
N GLU A 243 -8.76 -20.18 4.18
CA GLU A 243 -9.19 -20.26 2.79
C GLU A 243 -8.34 -19.35 1.90
N VAL A 244 -8.12 -18.10 2.34
CA VAL A 244 -7.26 -17.13 1.63
C VAL A 244 -5.82 -17.66 1.49
N ALA A 245 -5.27 -18.29 2.52
CA ALA A 245 -3.95 -18.90 2.46
C ALA A 245 -3.88 -19.99 1.37
N SER A 246 -4.90 -20.85 1.31
CA SER A 246 -4.99 -21.92 0.31
C SER A 246 -5.14 -21.38 -1.12
N ILE A 247 -6.05 -20.42 -1.34
CA ILE A 247 -6.30 -19.81 -2.67
C ILE A 247 -5.05 -19.13 -3.23
N LEU A 248 -4.24 -18.53 -2.35
CA LEU A 248 -3.08 -17.73 -2.76
C LEU A 248 -1.75 -18.49 -2.73
N GLY A 249 -1.76 -19.81 -2.50
CA GLY A 249 -0.56 -20.63 -2.53
C GLY A 249 0.40 -20.39 -1.34
N PHE A 250 -0.12 -19.95 -0.18
CA PHE A 250 0.64 -20.01 1.06
C PHE A 250 0.62 -21.45 1.61
N ALA A 251 1.69 -21.87 2.26
CA ALA A 251 1.77 -23.22 2.81
C ALA A 251 0.63 -23.52 3.82
N ASP A 252 0.28 -22.53 4.63
CA ASP A 252 -0.81 -22.58 5.61
C ASP A 252 -1.21 -21.18 6.07
N GLN A 253 -2.23 -21.10 6.93
CA GLN A 253 -2.70 -19.85 7.53
C GLN A 253 -1.61 -19.14 8.37
N SER A 254 -0.73 -19.91 9.04
CA SER A 254 0.35 -19.35 9.87
C SER A 254 1.42 -18.70 8.99
N HIS A 255 1.70 -19.28 7.83
CA HIS A 255 2.60 -18.71 6.83
C HIS A 255 2.06 -17.38 6.30
N LEU A 256 0.78 -17.35 5.87
CA LEU A 256 0.10 -16.11 5.52
C LEU A 256 0.17 -15.10 6.68
N GLY A 257 -0.17 -15.51 7.90
CA GLY A 257 -0.21 -14.67 9.09
C GLY A 257 1.11 -14.00 9.42
N ARG A 258 2.24 -14.71 9.27
CA ARG A 258 3.59 -14.16 9.49
C ARG A 258 3.91 -13.03 8.49
N TRP A 259 3.68 -13.29 7.20
CA TRP A 259 3.97 -12.31 6.15
C TRP A 259 3.01 -11.12 6.18
N PHE A 260 1.73 -11.37 6.44
CA PHE A 260 0.72 -10.33 6.53
C PHE A 260 1.02 -9.36 7.69
N ARG A 261 1.41 -9.90 8.87
CA ARG A 261 1.79 -9.07 10.02
C ARG A 261 3.06 -8.27 9.75
N ARG A 262 4.05 -8.85 9.05
CA ARG A 262 5.29 -8.11 8.69
C ARG A 262 5.05 -6.97 7.71
N ALA A 263 4.08 -7.12 6.80
CA ALA A 263 3.77 -6.10 5.79
C ALA A 263 2.77 -5.04 6.31
N TYR A 264 1.80 -5.45 7.13
CA TYR A 264 0.68 -4.57 7.50
C TYR A 264 0.53 -4.36 9.01
N GLY A 265 1.38 -4.96 9.84
CA GLY A 265 1.34 -4.84 11.30
C GLY A 265 0.17 -5.56 11.98
N LEU A 266 -0.80 -6.08 11.21
CA LEU A 266 -2.03 -6.73 11.69
C LEU A 266 -2.06 -8.21 11.33
N THR A 267 -2.82 -9.01 12.06
CA THR A 267 -3.14 -10.39 11.63
C THR A 267 -4.21 -10.39 10.54
N PRO A 268 -4.24 -11.41 9.65
CA PRO A 268 -5.30 -11.53 8.65
C PRO A 268 -6.71 -11.57 9.26
N ALA A 269 -6.89 -12.24 10.40
CA ALA A 269 -8.17 -12.30 11.11
C ALA A 269 -8.60 -10.92 11.61
N HIS A 270 -7.70 -10.19 12.25
CA HIS A 270 -7.98 -8.84 12.74
C HIS A 270 -8.30 -7.87 11.59
N TYR A 271 -7.54 -7.95 10.48
CA TYR A 271 -7.82 -7.17 9.28
C TYR A 271 -9.22 -7.48 8.72
N ARG A 272 -9.58 -8.78 8.59
CA ARG A 272 -10.91 -9.21 8.14
C ARG A 272 -12.02 -8.61 8.98
N THR A 273 -11.96 -8.75 10.31
CA THR A 273 -12.99 -8.22 11.23
C THR A 273 -13.15 -6.70 11.08
N ARG A 274 -12.07 -5.96 10.88
CA ARG A 274 -12.11 -4.50 10.73
C ARG A 274 -12.68 -4.01 9.40
N CYS A 275 -12.53 -4.80 8.34
CA CYS A 275 -13.00 -4.43 6.99
C CYS A 275 -14.36 -5.00 6.63
N SER A 276 -14.75 -6.18 7.16
CA SER A 276 -15.93 -6.90 6.68
C SER A 276 -17.23 -6.58 7.42
N ASN A 277 -17.26 -5.66 8.38
CA ASN A 277 -18.43 -5.42 9.25
C ASN A 277 -19.07 -6.69 9.86
N LEU A 278 -18.31 -7.79 9.92
CA LEU A 278 -18.74 -9.00 10.60
C LEU A 278 -18.61 -8.80 12.12
N PRO A 279 -19.60 -9.26 12.93
CA PRO A 279 -19.45 -9.23 14.38
C PRO A 279 -18.20 -10.02 14.80
N ASP A 280 -17.54 -9.56 15.85
CA ASP A 280 -16.46 -10.30 16.50
C ASP A 280 -17.05 -11.60 17.05
N ASP A 281 -16.57 -12.77 16.57
CA ASP A 281 -16.87 -14.10 17.11
C ASP A 281 -16.06 -14.34 18.38
#